data_901d997822712496f9d5c0eb0bb29ef6
#
_entry.id   901d997822712496f9d5c0eb0bb29ef6
#
_cell.length_a   1.000
_cell.length_b   1.000
_cell.length_c   1.000
_cell.angle_alpha   90.00
_cell.angle_beta   90.00
_cell.angle_gamma   90.00
#
_symmetry.space_group_name_H-M   'P 1'
#
loop_
_entity.id
_entity.type
_entity.pdbx_description
1 polymer ?
#
loop_
_entity_poly.entity_id
_entity_poly.type
_entity_poly.pdbx_seq_one_letter_code
_entity_poly.pdbx_strand_id
1 'polypeptide(L)'
;MKKIVYTLLMVLMFSGCANVETYNLKYADSGKTLKLALGDTVNVELPENPTTGYSWAFFTNPEPQNIITNITESYRQYNVAENMVGVGGIKIFSFKATHPGKVTVTGYYYRPWENMTESYVSKVVYNIVVKKPLTHQGE
;
A
#
# COMPACT_ATOMS: atom_id res chain seq x y z
N MET A 1 19.74 -63.23 9.50
CA MET A 1 18.66 -62.29 9.84
C MET A 1 19.08 -60.87 9.40
N LYS A 2 18.47 -60.33 8.34
CA LYS A 2 18.75 -58.96 7.89
C LYS A 2 17.83 -58.03 8.64
N LYS A 3 18.37 -57.15 9.49
CA LYS A 3 17.62 -56.10 10.11
C LYS A 3 17.46 -54.96 9.09
N ILE A 4 16.27 -54.77 8.58
CA ILE A 4 15.93 -53.63 7.74
C ILE A 4 15.76 -52.44 8.67
N VAL A 5 16.75 -51.53 8.67
CA VAL A 5 16.64 -50.23 9.35
C VAL A 5 15.91 -49.33 8.42
N TYR A 6 14.62 -49.08 8.68
CA TYR A 6 13.88 -48.02 8.03
C TYR A 6 14.36 -46.69 8.63
N THR A 7 15.28 -46.06 7.95
CA THR A 7 15.60 -44.66 8.23
C THR A 7 14.40 -43.83 7.75
N LEU A 8 13.52 -43.49 8.70
CA LEU A 8 12.43 -42.54 8.46
C LEU A 8 13.06 -41.19 8.17
N LEU A 9 13.22 -40.90 6.89
CA LEU A 9 13.64 -39.59 6.43
C LEU A 9 12.48 -38.61 6.70
N MET A 10 12.54 -37.94 7.86
CA MET A 10 11.61 -36.87 8.22
C MET A 10 11.95 -35.66 7.34
N VAL A 11 11.26 -35.56 6.20
CA VAL A 11 11.30 -34.36 5.39
C VAL A 11 10.60 -33.27 6.17
N LEU A 12 11.40 -32.47 6.87
CA LEU A 12 10.95 -31.19 7.40
C LEU A 12 10.59 -30.28 6.21
N MET A 13 9.34 -30.32 5.84
CA MET A 13 8.77 -29.28 4.98
C MET A 13 8.84 -27.98 5.75
N PHE A 14 9.92 -27.23 5.57
CA PHE A 14 9.90 -25.81 5.85
C PHE A 14 8.95 -25.16 4.85
N SER A 15 7.67 -25.13 5.17
CA SER A 15 6.74 -24.15 4.64
C SER A 15 7.28 -22.80 5.07
N GLY A 16 8.11 -22.18 4.23
CA GLY A 16 8.45 -20.79 4.36
C GLY A 16 7.15 -20.02 4.17
N CYS A 17 6.41 -19.75 5.26
CA CYS A 17 5.40 -18.72 5.26
C CYS A 17 6.12 -17.42 4.95
N ALA A 18 5.99 -16.92 3.71
CA ALA A 18 6.33 -15.55 3.40
C ALA A 18 5.42 -14.68 4.29
N ASN A 19 5.99 -14.08 5.31
CA ASN A 19 5.28 -13.15 6.16
C ASN A 19 4.89 -11.95 5.30
N VAL A 20 3.60 -11.78 5.07
CA VAL A 20 3.04 -10.60 4.43
C VAL A 20 2.99 -9.50 5.48
N GLU A 21 3.61 -8.38 5.19
CA GLU A 21 3.63 -7.22 6.08
C GLU A 21 2.65 -6.14 5.61
N THR A 22 2.16 -5.36 6.56
CA THR A 22 1.32 -4.20 6.30
C THR A 22 2.05 -2.95 6.76
N TYR A 23 2.21 -2.01 5.83
CA TYR A 23 2.85 -0.72 6.07
C TYR A 23 1.80 0.38 6.08
N ASN A 24 1.99 1.37 6.95
CA ASN A 24 1.13 2.54 7.00
C ASN A 24 1.95 3.78 6.69
N LEU A 25 1.58 4.48 5.62
CA LEU A 25 2.16 5.76 5.22
C LEU A 25 1.21 6.90 5.58
N LYS A 26 1.78 8.00 6.01
CA LYS A 26 1.06 9.22 6.38
C LYS A 26 1.54 10.39 5.54
N TYR A 27 0.90 11.53 5.72
CA TYR A 27 1.29 12.79 5.07
C TYR A 27 2.78 13.12 5.25
N ALA A 28 3.29 12.95 6.47
CA ALA A 28 4.70 13.22 6.81
C ALA A 28 5.71 12.27 6.11
N ASP A 29 5.24 11.17 5.54
CA ASP A 29 6.07 10.20 4.82
C ASP A 29 6.23 10.54 3.34
N SER A 30 5.65 11.63 2.87
CA SER A 30 5.80 12.11 1.49
C SER A 30 7.28 12.30 1.14
N GLY A 31 7.66 11.82 -0.02
CA GLY A 31 9.05 11.82 -0.52
C GLY A 31 9.85 10.57 -0.15
N LYS A 32 9.35 9.72 0.74
CA LYS A 32 10.04 8.48 1.13
C LYS A 32 9.95 7.41 0.07
N THR A 33 10.94 6.52 0.08
CA THR A 33 10.95 5.28 -0.70
C THR A 33 10.63 4.11 0.23
N LEU A 34 9.62 3.34 -0.10
CA LEU A 34 9.21 2.14 0.61
C LEU A 34 9.57 0.90 -0.22
N LYS A 35 10.29 -0.03 0.40
CA LYS A 35 10.66 -1.30 -0.21
C LYS A 35 9.73 -2.39 0.29
N LEU A 36 9.06 -3.07 -0.63
CA LEU A 36 8.07 -4.10 -0.35
C LEU A 36 8.51 -5.46 -0.89
N ALA A 37 8.06 -6.49 -0.23
CA ALA A 37 8.03 -7.85 -0.77
C ALA A 37 6.70 -8.07 -1.52
N LEU A 38 6.67 -9.07 -2.40
CA LEU A 38 5.43 -9.49 -3.04
C LEU A 38 4.40 -9.90 -1.99
N GLY A 39 3.18 -9.40 -2.15
CA GLY A 39 2.07 -9.67 -1.24
C GLY A 39 1.93 -8.68 -0.10
N ASP A 40 2.91 -7.82 0.15
CA ASP A 40 2.80 -6.77 1.16
C ASP A 40 1.68 -5.80 0.83
N THR A 41 1.06 -5.27 1.88
CA THR A 41 -0.01 -4.29 1.79
C THR A 41 0.48 -2.94 2.29
N VAL A 42 0.06 -1.88 1.64
CA VAL A 42 0.31 -0.51 2.08
C VAL A 42 -1.01 0.23 2.25
N ASN A 43 -1.16 0.86 3.39
CA ASN A 43 -2.24 1.80 3.67
C ASN A 43 -1.65 3.22 3.66
N VAL A 44 -2.23 4.11 2.88
CA VAL A 44 -1.91 5.53 2.90
C VAL A 44 -3.04 6.25 3.61
N GLU A 45 -2.74 6.83 4.76
CA GLU A 45 -3.69 7.50 5.63
C GLU A 45 -3.49 9.03 5.56
N LEU A 46 -4.47 9.72 5.01
CA LEU A 46 -4.40 11.17 4.80
C LEU A 46 -5.60 11.88 5.40
N PRO A 47 -5.38 13.04 6.05
CA PRO A 47 -6.49 13.85 6.55
C PRO A 47 -7.34 14.34 5.38
N GLU A 48 -8.64 14.21 5.50
CA GLU A 48 -9.62 14.68 4.53
C GLU A 48 -10.82 15.27 5.25
N ASN A 49 -11.35 16.36 4.72
CA ASN A 49 -12.62 16.94 5.17
C ASN A 49 -13.58 17.07 3.98
N PRO A 50 -14.48 16.12 3.77
CA PRO A 50 -15.41 16.13 2.63
C PRO A 50 -16.33 17.35 2.58
N THR A 51 -16.59 18.00 3.72
CA THR A 51 -17.46 19.18 3.78
C THR A 51 -16.88 20.39 3.06
N THR A 52 -15.58 20.41 2.80
CA THR A 52 -14.88 21.46 2.06
C THR A 52 -14.94 21.29 0.55
N GLY A 53 -15.38 20.11 0.07
CA GLY A 53 -15.36 19.72 -1.33
C GLY A 53 -13.98 19.22 -1.81
N TYR A 54 -12.94 19.32 -0.99
CA TYR A 54 -11.62 18.76 -1.31
C TYR A 54 -11.58 17.26 -1.04
N SER A 55 -10.89 16.53 -1.91
CA SER A 55 -10.72 15.09 -1.83
C SER A 55 -9.35 14.69 -2.37
N TRP A 56 -8.80 13.61 -1.84
CA TRP A 56 -7.57 13.02 -2.34
C TRP A 56 -7.84 12.14 -3.56
N ALA A 57 -7.05 12.32 -4.62
CA ALA A 57 -6.99 11.40 -5.75
C ALA A 57 -5.55 10.92 -5.96
N PHE A 58 -5.39 9.64 -6.26
CA PHE A 58 -4.08 9.00 -6.42
C PHE A 58 -3.85 8.59 -7.87
N PHE A 59 -2.62 8.79 -8.30
CA PHE A 59 -2.12 8.45 -9.63
C PHE A 59 -0.82 7.68 -9.48
N THR A 60 -0.58 6.75 -10.38
CA THR A 60 0.65 5.97 -10.44
C THR A 60 1.46 6.32 -11.67
N ASN A 61 2.77 6.34 -11.54
CA ASN A 61 3.67 6.54 -12.66
C ASN A 61 4.84 5.53 -12.58
N PRO A 62 5.10 4.76 -13.63
CA PRO A 62 4.37 4.67 -14.89
C PRO A 62 2.99 4.02 -14.74
N GLU A 63 2.06 4.41 -15.62
CA GLU A 63 0.72 3.83 -15.67
C GLU A 63 0.73 2.41 -16.25
N PRO A 64 -0.36 1.64 -16.09
CA PRO A 64 -0.54 0.71 -14.98
C PRO A 64 0.29 -0.53 -15.24
N GLN A 65 1.37 -0.71 -14.55
CA GLN A 65 2.25 -1.88 -14.69
C GLN A 65 1.89 -3.03 -13.73
N ASN A 66 0.72 -3.03 -13.16
CA ASN A 66 0.28 -4.07 -12.22
C ASN A 66 1.24 -4.33 -11.04
N ILE A 67 2.18 -3.41 -10.80
CA ILE A 67 3.13 -3.51 -9.69
C ILE A 67 2.38 -3.45 -8.36
N ILE A 68 1.38 -2.60 -8.30
CA ILE A 68 0.43 -2.50 -7.19
C ILE A 68 -0.99 -2.70 -7.71
N THR A 69 -1.80 -3.44 -6.98
CA THR A 69 -3.19 -3.75 -7.34
C THR A 69 -4.09 -3.76 -6.11
N ASN A 70 -5.39 -4.00 -6.34
CA ASN A 70 -6.40 -4.04 -5.29
C ASN A 70 -6.44 -2.72 -4.49
N ILE A 71 -6.39 -1.60 -5.20
CA ILE A 71 -6.53 -0.30 -4.55
C ILE A 71 -7.96 -0.16 -4.08
N THR A 72 -8.11 -0.04 -2.78
CA THR A 72 -9.38 0.22 -2.12
C THR A 72 -9.34 1.55 -1.40
N GLU A 73 -10.48 2.20 -1.32
CA GLU A 73 -10.64 3.47 -0.64
C GLU A 73 -11.65 3.34 0.48
N SER A 74 -11.33 3.91 1.63
CA SER A 74 -12.23 4.04 2.75
C SER A 74 -12.08 5.39 3.44
N TYR A 75 -13.08 5.78 4.20
CA TYR A 75 -13.07 7.02 4.96
C TYR A 75 -13.50 6.73 6.39
N ARG A 76 -12.75 7.26 7.35
CA ARG A 76 -13.06 7.16 8.78
C ARG A 76 -13.16 8.56 9.36
N GLN A 77 -14.36 8.95 9.73
CA GLN A 77 -14.58 10.24 10.40
C GLN A 77 -13.92 10.25 11.78
N TYR A 78 -13.43 11.41 12.20
CA TYR A 78 -12.97 11.57 13.57
C TYR A 78 -14.14 11.41 14.55
N ASN A 79 -13.85 10.74 15.67
CA ASN A 79 -14.82 10.67 16.77
C ASN A 79 -14.96 12.05 17.41
N VAL A 80 -16.13 12.62 17.31
CA VAL A 80 -16.49 13.90 17.90
C VAL A 80 -17.83 13.75 18.64
N ALA A 81 -18.07 14.69 19.56
CA ALA A 81 -19.35 14.75 20.27
C ALA A 81 -20.52 14.85 19.28
N GLU A 82 -21.64 14.20 19.61
CA GLU A 82 -22.88 14.29 18.87
C GLU A 82 -23.24 15.79 18.62
N ASN A 83 -23.63 16.13 17.41
CA ASN A 83 -24.00 17.48 16.92
C ASN A 83 -22.89 18.37 16.37
N MET A 84 -21.66 17.89 16.14
CA MET A 84 -20.68 18.64 15.38
C MET A 84 -20.86 18.41 13.88
N VAL A 85 -21.02 19.51 13.13
CA VAL A 85 -21.01 19.52 11.65
C VAL A 85 -19.65 19.96 11.13
N GLY A 86 -19.29 19.56 9.91
CA GLY A 86 -18.03 19.98 9.28
C GLY A 86 -16.80 19.24 9.80
N VAL A 87 -16.98 18.09 10.40
CA VAL A 87 -15.89 17.30 10.97
C VAL A 87 -15.16 16.53 9.87
N GLY A 88 -13.84 16.65 9.87
CA GLY A 88 -12.97 15.88 9.01
C GLY A 88 -12.75 14.45 9.48
N GLY A 89 -11.90 13.74 8.80
CA GLY A 89 -11.52 12.36 9.11
C GLY A 89 -10.23 11.97 8.39
N ILE A 90 -10.07 10.67 8.24
CA ILE A 90 -8.95 10.06 7.55
C ILE A 90 -9.45 9.33 6.32
N LYS A 91 -8.94 9.70 5.15
CA LYS A 91 -9.06 8.93 3.91
C LYS A 91 -7.96 7.88 3.89
N ILE A 92 -8.32 6.66 3.63
CA ILE A 92 -7.38 5.52 3.61
C ILE A 92 -7.42 4.91 2.21
N PHE A 93 -6.24 4.82 1.59
CA PHE A 93 -6.02 4.08 0.36
C PHE A 93 -5.19 2.85 0.67
N SER A 94 -5.69 1.68 0.32
CA SER A 94 -4.98 0.41 0.53
C SER A 94 -4.65 -0.23 -0.80
N PHE A 95 -3.43 -0.67 -0.96
CA PHE A 95 -3.00 -1.41 -2.14
C PHE A 95 -2.03 -2.54 -1.78
N LYS A 96 -1.92 -3.51 -2.69
CA LYS A 96 -1.08 -4.69 -2.54
C LYS A 96 0.02 -4.72 -3.59
N ALA A 97 1.23 -5.09 -3.17
CA ALA A 97 2.36 -5.33 -4.06
C ALA A 97 2.17 -6.68 -4.78
N THR A 98 2.02 -6.67 -6.09
CA THR A 98 1.68 -7.85 -6.89
C THR A 98 2.73 -8.25 -7.91
N HIS A 99 3.55 -7.33 -8.38
CA HIS A 99 4.64 -7.59 -9.30
C HIS A 99 5.90 -6.82 -8.92
N PRO A 100 7.10 -7.37 -9.17
CA PRO A 100 8.35 -6.64 -8.96
C PRO A 100 8.44 -5.42 -9.86
N GLY A 101 9.04 -4.36 -9.34
CA GLY A 101 9.28 -3.14 -10.09
C GLY A 101 9.27 -1.90 -9.21
N LYS A 102 9.28 -0.76 -9.88
CA LYS A 102 9.24 0.56 -9.23
C LYS A 102 8.04 1.34 -9.73
N VAL A 103 7.32 1.94 -8.82
CA VAL A 103 6.17 2.81 -9.12
C VAL A 103 6.18 4.00 -8.18
N THR A 104 5.85 5.17 -8.70
CA THR A 104 5.61 6.36 -7.90
C THR A 104 4.11 6.57 -7.75
N VAL A 105 3.66 6.68 -6.52
CA VAL A 105 2.27 6.96 -6.18
C VAL A 105 2.17 8.41 -5.76
N THR A 106 1.39 9.19 -6.48
CA THR A 106 1.19 10.62 -6.22
C THR A 106 -0.25 10.89 -5.86
N GLY A 107 -0.46 11.49 -4.71
CA GLY A 107 -1.77 11.98 -4.26
C GLY A 107 -1.87 13.48 -4.40
N TYR A 108 -3.00 13.95 -4.92
CA TYR A 108 -3.36 15.36 -4.98
C TYR A 108 -4.64 15.61 -4.18
N TYR A 109 -4.62 16.66 -3.38
CA TYR A 109 -5.77 17.13 -2.63
C TYR A 109 -6.36 18.34 -3.35
N TYR A 110 -7.48 18.15 -4.00
CA TYR A 110 -8.11 19.16 -4.87
C TYR A 110 -9.63 18.98 -4.91
N ARG A 111 -10.31 19.92 -5.53
CA ARG A 111 -11.76 19.80 -5.79
C ARG A 111 -11.98 19.11 -7.12
N PRO A 112 -12.71 17.99 -7.18
CA PRO A 112 -12.83 17.16 -8.39
C PRO A 112 -13.43 17.86 -9.61
N TRP A 113 -14.15 18.97 -9.43
CA TRP A 113 -14.71 19.79 -10.52
C TRP A 113 -13.75 20.85 -11.05
N GLU A 114 -12.56 20.99 -10.47
CA GLU A 114 -11.54 21.93 -10.87
C GLU A 114 -10.40 21.23 -11.63
N ASN A 115 -9.58 22.02 -12.30
CA ASN A 115 -8.38 21.47 -12.93
C ASN A 115 -7.37 21.07 -11.85
N MET A 116 -7.07 19.78 -11.73
CA MET A 116 -6.20 19.24 -10.69
C MET A 116 -4.82 19.91 -10.68
N THR A 117 -4.19 20.08 -11.84
CA THR A 117 -2.82 20.62 -11.93
C THR A 117 -2.69 22.07 -11.54
N GLU A 118 -3.79 22.82 -11.58
CA GLU A 118 -3.84 24.25 -11.29
C GLU A 118 -4.43 24.55 -9.92
N SER A 119 -5.24 23.63 -9.37
CA SER A 119 -6.07 23.89 -8.19
C SER A 119 -5.76 23.02 -6.97
N TYR A 120 -4.82 22.07 -7.08
CA TYR A 120 -4.49 21.27 -5.89
C TYR A 120 -3.88 22.14 -4.79
N VAL A 121 -4.30 21.89 -3.57
CA VAL A 121 -3.83 22.63 -2.38
C VAL A 121 -2.80 21.83 -1.59
N SER A 122 -2.70 20.53 -1.84
CA SER A 122 -1.71 19.66 -1.22
C SER A 122 -1.35 18.48 -2.13
N LYS A 123 -0.13 17.97 -1.97
CA LYS A 123 0.42 16.88 -2.75
C LYS A 123 1.27 15.97 -1.87
N VAL A 124 1.15 14.68 -2.07
CA VAL A 124 2.03 13.69 -1.49
C VAL A 124 2.61 12.79 -2.57
N VAL A 125 3.83 12.31 -2.37
CA VAL A 125 4.53 11.42 -3.30
C VAL A 125 5.16 10.28 -2.52
N TYR A 126 4.90 9.06 -2.93
CA TYR A 126 5.52 7.86 -2.35
C TYR A 126 6.18 7.04 -3.44
N ASN A 127 7.47 6.73 -3.25
CA ASN A 127 8.21 5.88 -4.15
C ASN A 127 8.16 4.44 -3.64
N ILE A 128 7.58 3.55 -4.43
CA ILE A 128 7.39 2.14 -4.07
C ILE A 128 8.33 1.29 -4.90
N VAL A 129 9.10 0.44 -4.24
CA VAL A 129 9.97 -0.55 -4.86
C VAL A 129 9.53 -1.93 -4.39
N VAL A 130 9.00 -2.73 -5.29
CA VAL A 130 8.65 -4.12 -5.03
C VAL A 130 9.83 -4.98 -5.46
N LYS A 131 10.42 -5.69 -4.51
CA LYS A 131 11.60 -6.52 -4.72
C LYS A 131 11.23 -7.79 -5.48
N LYS A 132 12.15 -8.27 -6.32
CA LYS A 132 12.06 -9.60 -6.90
C LYS A 132 12.22 -10.65 -5.81
N PRO A 133 11.45 -11.76 -5.86
CA PRO A 133 11.70 -12.90 -4.98
C PRO A 133 13.13 -13.39 -5.19
N LEU A 134 13.79 -13.84 -4.11
CA LEU A 134 15.05 -14.53 -4.21
C LEU A 134 14.79 -15.87 -4.89
N THR A 135 15.22 -16.01 -6.15
CA THR A 135 15.29 -17.33 -6.78
C THR A 135 16.51 -18.03 -6.24
N HIS A 136 16.31 -19.08 -5.44
CA HIS A 136 17.36 -20.06 -5.24
C HIS A 136 17.58 -20.75 -6.59
N GLN A 137 18.64 -20.34 -7.30
CA GLN A 137 19.17 -21.19 -8.34
C GLN A 137 19.78 -22.37 -7.61
N GLY A 138 19.00 -23.46 -7.49
CA GLY A 138 19.56 -24.74 -7.13
C GLY A 138 20.49 -25.18 -8.27
N GLU A 139 21.75 -25.31 -7.97
CA GLU A 139 22.67 -26.06 -8.82
C GLU A 139 22.28 -27.54 -8.79
#